data_7c3d0f8e021b0f2e1ab0c860009e5398
#
_entry.id   7c3d0f8e021b0f2e1ab0c860009e5398
#
_cell.length_a   1.000
_cell.length_b   1.000
_cell.length_c   1.000
_cell.angle_alpha   90.00
_cell.angle_beta   90.00
_cell.angle_gamma   90.00
#
_symmetry.space_group_name_H-M   'P 1'
#
loop_
_entity.id
_entity.type
_entity.pdbx_description
1 polymer ?
#
loop_
_entity_poly.entity_id
_entity_poly.type
_entity_poly.pdbx_seq_one_letter_code
_entity_poly.pdbx_strand_id
1 'polypeptide(L)'
;MATFVVPVLNVGGMLGPDKNGVIKYIDGQVQTFDTVDVDMICIPDLEGMAKSLGYPKYTAMHWLHPTATNMEFGLREIKTDSDVNQLRISLVENGCVDFHYEHFLAL
;
A
#
# COMPACT_ATOMS: atom_id res chain seq x y z
N MET A 1 -16.80 -14.32 -12.00
CA MET A 1 -15.39 -14.67 -12.27
C MET A 1 -14.50 -13.91 -11.32
N ALA A 2 -13.56 -14.58 -10.67
CA ALA A 2 -12.64 -13.93 -9.73
C ALA A 2 -11.60 -13.10 -10.50
N THR A 3 -11.27 -11.94 -9.96
CA THR A 3 -10.19 -11.08 -10.46
C THR A 3 -9.02 -11.19 -9.50
N PHE A 4 -7.86 -11.56 -10.03
CA PHE A 4 -6.63 -11.71 -9.24
C PHE A 4 -5.68 -10.55 -9.52
N VAL A 5 -5.04 -10.08 -8.46
CA VAL A 5 -4.09 -8.97 -8.52
C VAL A 5 -2.81 -9.33 -7.78
N VAL A 6 -1.74 -8.62 -8.09
CA VAL A 6 -0.44 -8.81 -7.44
C VAL A 6 -0.21 -7.67 -6.46
N PRO A 7 -0.23 -7.93 -5.13
CA PRO A 7 0.11 -6.91 -4.16
C PRO A 7 1.61 -6.70 -4.08
N VAL A 8 2.04 -5.45 -4.09
CA VAL A 8 3.43 -5.05 -3.86
C VAL A 8 3.46 -4.19 -2.61
N LEU A 9 4.19 -4.62 -1.59
CA LEU A 9 4.25 -3.92 -0.32
C LEU A 9 5.56 -3.16 -0.17
N ASN A 10 5.44 -1.90 0.21
CA ASN A 10 6.57 -1.06 0.62
C ASN A 10 6.48 -0.91 2.13
N VAL A 11 7.43 -1.48 2.84
CA VAL A 11 7.43 -1.58 4.31
C VAL A 11 8.76 -1.13 4.90
N GLY A 12 8.72 -0.76 6.17
CA GLY A 12 9.93 -0.40 6.92
C GLY A 12 10.40 1.03 6.69
N GLY A 13 9.75 1.78 5.83
CA GLY A 13 10.09 3.16 5.53
C GLY A 13 9.03 4.16 5.96
N MET A 14 9.16 5.37 5.45
CA MET A 14 8.20 6.43 5.71
C MET A 14 8.10 7.38 4.52
N LEU A 15 6.98 8.05 4.39
CA LEU A 15 6.77 9.06 3.37
C LEU A 15 7.43 10.37 3.79
N GLY A 16 8.15 10.98 2.87
CA GLY A 16 8.78 12.26 3.14
C GLY A 16 9.37 12.87 1.87
N PRO A 17 9.75 14.14 1.92
CA PRO A 17 10.33 14.82 0.77
C PRO A 17 11.77 14.37 0.53
N ASP A 18 12.14 14.23 -0.74
CA ASP A 18 13.53 14.10 -1.13
C ASP A 18 14.23 15.48 -1.11
N LYS A 19 15.47 15.54 -1.56
CA LYS A 19 16.24 16.80 -1.59
C LYS A 19 15.61 17.87 -2.50
N ASN A 20 14.75 17.49 -3.39
CA ASN A 20 14.04 18.40 -4.29
C ASN A 20 12.62 18.73 -3.82
N GLY A 21 12.22 18.26 -2.64
CA GLY A 21 10.89 18.47 -2.09
C GLY A 21 9.81 17.53 -2.65
N VAL A 22 10.19 16.51 -3.41
CA VAL A 22 9.26 15.53 -3.97
C VAL A 22 9.00 14.43 -2.95
N ILE A 23 7.74 14.16 -2.66
CA ILE A 23 7.35 13.12 -1.71
C ILE A 23 7.69 11.74 -2.27
N LYS A 24 8.41 10.96 -1.48
CA LYS A 24 8.83 9.59 -1.79
C LYS A 24 8.75 8.71 -0.56
N TYR A 25 8.79 7.40 -0.79
CA TYR A 25 8.92 6.43 0.28
C TYR A 25 10.42 6.21 0.55
N ILE A 26 10.85 6.50 1.79
CA ILE A 26 12.27 6.59 2.15
C ILE A 26 12.65 5.46 3.09
N ASP A 27 13.80 4.82 2.83
CA ASP A 27 14.42 3.80 3.68
C ASP A 27 13.60 2.53 3.87
N GLY A 28 12.70 2.23 2.94
CA GLY A 28 11.88 1.04 2.98
C GLY A 28 12.41 -0.10 2.14
N GLN A 29 11.70 -1.22 2.22
CA GLN A 29 11.91 -2.42 1.41
C GLN A 29 10.66 -2.70 0.60
N VAL A 30 10.84 -3.33 -0.56
CA VAL A 30 9.74 -3.70 -1.44
C VAL A 30 9.62 -5.22 -1.47
N GLN A 31 8.40 -5.73 -1.26
CA GLN A 31 8.12 -7.15 -1.32
C GLN A 31 6.90 -7.40 -2.19
N THR A 32 7.03 -8.26 -3.18
CA THR A 32 5.92 -8.70 -4.02
C THR A 32 5.32 -9.98 -3.45
N PHE A 33 4.00 -9.98 -3.28
CA PHE A 33 3.26 -11.16 -2.81
C PHE A 33 2.70 -11.95 -3.99
N ASP A 34 2.27 -13.18 -3.71
CA ASP A 34 1.53 -13.97 -4.69
C ASP A 34 0.19 -13.32 -5.00
N THR A 35 -0.41 -13.71 -6.12
CA THR A 35 -1.71 -13.16 -6.52
C THR A 35 -2.77 -13.42 -5.46
N VAL A 36 -3.62 -12.41 -5.25
CA VAL A 36 -4.77 -12.51 -4.35
C VAL A 36 -6.06 -12.16 -5.10
N ASP A 37 -7.17 -12.74 -4.67
CA ASP A 37 -8.48 -12.41 -5.20
C ASP A 37 -8.89 -11.02 -4.68
N VAL A 38 -9.28 -10.13 -5.58
CA VAL A 38 -9.72 -8.76 -5.23
C VAL A 38 -10.82 -8.77 -4.18
N ASP A 39 -11.77 -9.72 -4.28
CA ASP A 39 -12.90 -9.79 -3.35
C ASP A 39 -12.48 -10.21 -1.94
N MET A 40 -11.30 -10.79 -1.79
CA MET A 40 -10.78 -11.23 -0.50
C MET A 40 -9.94 -10.16 0.20
N ILE A 41 -9.63 -9.05 -0.47
CA ILE A 41 -8.82 -7.99 0.13
C ILE A 41 -9.65 -7.25 1.19
N CYS A 42 -9.12 -7.21 2.40
CA CYS A 42 -9.71 -6.50 3.53
C CYS A 42 -8.61 -5.97 4.43
N ILE A 43 -8.96 -5.07 5.35
CA ILE A 43 -7.97 -4.46 6.24
C ILE A 43 -7.18 -5.51 7.05
N PRO A 44 -7.83 -6.51 7.69
CA PRO A 44 -7.07 -7.55 8.40
C PRO A 44 -6.05 -8.29 7.53
N ASP A 45 -6.37 -8.56 6.27
CA ASP A 45 -5.43 -9.22 5.35
C ASP A 45 -4.22 -8.34 5.04
N LEU A 46 -4.46 -7.04 4.82
CA LEU A 46 -3.37 -6.08 4.57
C LEU A 46 -2.47 -5.92 5.80
N GLU A 47 -3.05 -5.91 6.99
CA GLU A 47 -2.30 -5.92 8.25
C GLU A 47 -1.48 -7.19 8.38
N GLY A 48 -2.08 -8.34 8.07
CA GLY A 48 -1.41 -9.64 8.11
C GLY A 48 -0.23 -9.75 7.16
N MET A 49 -0.33 -9.16 5.98
CA MET A 49 0.77 -9.12 5.02
C MET A 49 1.99 -8.39 5.60
N ALA A 50 1.78 -7.19 6.16
CA ALA A 50 2.88 -6.43 6.78
C ALA A 50 3.47 -7.19 7.97
N LYS A 51 2.63 -7.79 8.80
CA LYS A 51 3.06 -8.60 9.94
C LYS A 51 3.93 -9.77 9.51
N SER A 52 3.56 -10.45 8.41
CA SER A 52 4.33 -11.59 7.89
C SER A 52 5.73 -11.19 7.44
N LEU A 53 5.94 -9.91 7.11
CA LEU A 53 7.25 -9.38 6.74
C LEU A 53 8.04 -8.85 7.94
N GLY A 54 7.53 -9.00 9.15
CA GLY A 54 8.19 -8.54 10.37
C GLY A 54 7.77 -7.14 10.83
N TYR A 55 6.70 -6.60 10.27
CA TYR A 55 6.22 -5.25 10.60
C TYR A 55 4.79 -5.30 11.18
N PRO A 56 4.63 -5.78 12.43
CA PRO A 56 3.29 -5.89 13.03
C PRO A 56 2.65 -4.54 13.38
N LYS A 57 3.44 -3.46 13.39
CA LYS A 57 2.98 -2.13 13.75
C LYS A 57 3.31 -1.12 12.67
N TYR A 58 2.36 -0.25 12.37
CA TYR A 58 2.53 0.86 11.44
C TYR A 58 1.60 2.00 11.87
N THR A 59 1.91 3.24 11.43
CA THR A 59 1.09 4.42 11.74
C THR A 59 0.00 4.66 10.73
N ALA A 60 0.28 4.34 9.47
CA ALA A 60 -0.65 4.54 8.37
C ALA A 60 -0.35 3.56 7.24
N MET A 61 -1.39 3.24 6.48
CA MET A 61 -1.32 2.35 5.33
C MET A 61 -1.97 3.05 4.15
N HIS A 62 -1.29 3.05 3.01
CA HIS A 62 -1.74 3.72 1.80
C HIS A 62 -1.67 2.79 0.60
N TRP A 63 -2.45 3.07 -0.45
CA TRP A 63 -2.25 2.51 -1.77
C TRP A 63 -2.01 3.63 -2.77
N LEU A 64 -1.18 3.36 -3.78
CA LEU A 64 -0.86 4.35 -4.80
C LEU A 64 -1.75 4.14 -6.01
N HIS A 65 -2.48 5.19 -6.40
CA HIS A 65 -3.32 5.14 -7.59
C HIS A 65 -2.42 4.96 -8.83
N PRO A 66 -2.68 3.96 -9.68
CA PRO A 66 -1.76 3.61 -10.77
C PRO A 66 -1.61 4.67 -11.85
N THR A 67 -2.59 5.57 -11.98
CA THR A 67 -2.52 6.67 -12.96
C THR A 67 -1.91 7.95 -12.37
N ALA A 68 -1.51 7.92 -11.10
CA ALA A 68 -0.95 9.10 -10.45
C ALA A 68 0.40 9.48 -11.03
N THR A 69 0.63 10.78 -11.22
CA THR A 69 1.90 11.29 -11.71
C THR A 69 2.95 11.38 -10.61
N ASN A 70 2.52 11.42 -9.35
CA ASN A 70 3.40 11.45 -8.18
C ASN A 70 2.69 10.91 -6.95
N MET A 71 3.49 10.62 -5.89
CA MET A 71 2.94 10.09 -4.64
C MET A 71 2.11 11.10 -3.86
N GLU A 72 2.49 12.38 -3.92
CA GLU A 72 1.81 13.42 -3.13
C GLU A 72 0.30 13.45 -3.40
N PHE A 73 -0.08 13.31 -4.67
CA PHE A 73 -1.50 13.37 -5.07
C PHE A 73 -2.10 11.98 -5.33
N GLY A 74 -1.26 10.97 -5.47
CA GLY A 74 -1.69 9.62 -5.83
C GLY A 74 -1.92 8.67 -4.69
N LEU A 75 -1.36 8.96 -3.50
CA LEU A 75 -1.54 8.09 -2.34
C LEU A 75 -2.92 8.28 -1.74
N ARG A 76 -3.55 7.14 -1.41
CA ARG A 76 -4.86 7.08 -0.74
C ARG A 76 -4.72 6.30 0.55
N GLU A 77 -5.08 6.91 1.67
CA GLU A 77 -5.00 6.23 2.96
C GLU A 77 -6.10 5.19 3.10
N ILE A 78 -5.76 4.07 3.73
CA ILE A 78 -6.70 2.98 3.99
C ILE A 78 -6.98 2.93 5.49
N LYS A 79 -8.19 3.35 5.89
CA LYS A 79 -8.65 3.34 7.28
C LYS A 79 -9.93 2.56 7.47
N THR A 80 -10.80 2.56 6.46
CA THR A 80 -12.16 2.02 6.57
C THR A 80 -12.46 1.06 5.44
N ASP A 81 -13.55 0.31 5.58
CA ASP A 81 -14.02 -0.58 4.51
C ASP A 81 -14.39 0.20 3.24
N SER A 82 -14.82 1.44 3.38
CA SER A 82 -15.09 2.31 2.24
C SER A 82 -13.82 2.59 1.43
N ASP A 83 -12.69 2.78 2.12
CA ASP A 83 -11.39 2.96 1.45
C ASP A 83 -10.99 1.70 0.70
N VAL A 84 -11.23 0.54 1.27
CA VAL A 84 -10.96 -0.75 0.60
C VAL A 84 -11.84 -0.91 -0.64
N ASN A 85 -13.09 -0.46 -0.60
CA ASN A 85 -13.96 -0.52 -1.77
C ASN A 85 -13.45 0.34 -2.91
N GLN A 86 -12.91 1.51 -2.63
CA GLN A 86 -12.27 2.37 -3.65
C GLN A 86 -11.06 1.68 -4.26
N LEU A 87 -10.25 1.04 -3.43
CA LEU A 87 -9.11 0.24 -3.87
C LEU A 87 -9.55 -0.89 -4.81
N ARG A 88 -10.59 -1.64 -4.46
CA ARG A 88 -11.09 -2.74 -5.28
C ARG A 88 -11.53 -2.29 -6.66
N ILE A 89 -12.19 -1.15 -6.75
CA ILE A 89 -12.62 -0.57 -8.03
C ILE A 89 -11.39 -0.31 -8.92
N SER A 90 -10.34 0.27 -8.37
CA SER A 90 -9.10 0.51 -9.11
C SER A 90 -8.41 -0.78 -9.53
N LEU A 91 -8.39 -1.79 -8.66
CA LEU A 91 -7.70 -3.07 -8.90
C LEU A 91 -8.30 -3.84 -10.07
N VAL A 92 -9.62 -3.82 -10.23
CA VAL A 92 -10.29 -4.48 -11.34
C VAL A 92 -9.77 -3.96 -12.69
N GLU A 93 -9.40 -2.70 -12.74
CA GLU A 93 -8.91 -2.07 -13.97
C GLU A 93 -7.41 -2.28 -14.23
N ASN A 94 -6.60 -2.41 -13.19
CA ASN A 94 -5.14 -2.27 -13.31
C ASN A 94 -4.32 -3.53 -12.98
N GLY A 95 -4.87 -4.50 -12.29
CA GLY A 95 -4.24 -5.80 -12.06
C GLY A 95 -3.12 -5.86 -11.04
N CYS A 96 -2.55 -4.75 -10.61
CA CYS A 96 -1.55 -4.71 -9.55
C CYS A 96 -1.72 -3.47 -8.68
N VAL A 97 -1.13 -3.50 -7.50
CA VAL A 97 -1.24 -2.40 -6.55
C VAL A 97 0.01 -2.28 -5.70
N ASP A 98 0.44 -1.04 -5.50
CA ASP A 98 1.53 -0.70 -4.58
C ASP A 98 0.95 -0.19 -3.27
N PHE A 99 1.22 -0.91 -2.18
CA PHE A 99 0.89 -0.48 -0.83
C PHE A 99 2.12 0.14 -0.18
N HIS A 100 1.90 1.19 0.61
CA HIS A 100 2.95 1.88 1.34
C HIS A 100 2.55 1.95 2.81
N TYR A 101 3.35 1.35 3.69
CA TYR A 101 3.12 1.36 5.13
C TYR A 101 4.07 2.33 5.79
N GLU A 102 3.54 3.32 6.50
CA GLU A 102 4.35 4.23 7.31
C GLU A 102 4.58 3.64 8.68
N HIS A 103 5.81 3.70 9.15
CA HIS A 103 6.21 3.19 10.45
C HIS A 103 6.71 4.30 11.35
N PHE A 104 6.59 4.12 12.67
CA PHE A 104 7.21 5.02 13.62
C PHE A 104 8.72 4.95 13.48
N LEU A 105 9.36 6.14 13.49
CA LEU A 105 10.78 6.19 13.76
C LEU A 105 10.98 5.93 15.25
N ALA A 106 11.76 4.90 15.56
CA ALA A 106 12.26 4.71 16.90
C ALA A 106 13.34 5.75 17.12
N LEU A 107 13.06 6.67 18.00
CA LEU A 107 14.05 7.67 18.41
C LEU A 107 14.93 7.09 19.50
#